data_d57614fa6be49996084c853c0b642e77
#
_entry.id   d57614fa6be49996084c853c0b642e77
#
_cell.length_a   1.000
_cell.length_b   1.000
_cell.length_c   1.000
_cell.angle_alpha   90.00
_cell.angle_beta   90.00
_cell.angle_gamma   90.00
#
_symmetry.space_group_name_H-M   'P 1'
#
loop_
_entity.id
_entity.type
_entity.pdbx_description
1 polymer ?
#
loop_
_entity_poly.entity_id
_entity_poly.type
_entity_poly.pdbx_seq_one_letter_code
_entity_poly.pdbx_strand_id
1 'polypeptide(L)'
;MIDFRSDTVTHPSPEMREAISKAQIGDDVFGDDPSINTLEEMAANKLGKEKALFVASGTMGNLVSILAHSNRGDEIIVGNKSHIFKYEAGGASALGGVAYHTVENKD
;
A
#
# COMPACT_ATOMS: atom_id res chain seq x y z
N MET A 1 -24.05 7.41 13.84
CA MET A 1 -22.86 7.64 14.71
C MET A 1 -21.68 7.77 13.79
N ILE A 2 -20.85 8.80 13.96
CA ILE A 2 -19.60 8.97 13.17
C ILE A 2 -18.51 8.19 13.90
N ASP A 3 -17.81 7.30 13.18
CA ASP A 3 -16.78 6.42 13.74
C ASP A 3 -15.42 6.79 13.16
N PHE A 4 -14.51 7.24 14.01
CA PHE A 4 -13.16 7.66 13.65
C PHE A 4 -12.07 6.70 14.15
N ARG A 5 -12.42 5.47 14.52
CA ARG A 5 -11.44 4.49 15.03
C ARG A 5 -10.38 4.12 13.98
N SER A 6 -10.76 4.01 12.73
CA SER A 6 -9.89 3.62 11.61
C SER A 6 -10.58 3.91 10.28
N ASP A 7 -9.81 4.15 9.23
CA ASP A 7 -10.30 4.18 7.86
C ASP A 7 -10.94 2.83 7.45
N THR A 8 -10.46 1.74 8.02
CA THR A 8 -10.94 0.37 7.73
C THR A 8 -12.40 0.11 8.11
N VAL A 9 -13.02 0.94 8.95
CA VAL A 9 -14.44 0.83 9.30
C VAL A 9 -15.35 1.59 8.32
N THR A 10 -14.80 2.28 7.35
CA THR A 10 -15.59 2.99 6.33
C THR A 10 -16.20 2.01 5.33
N HIS A 11 -17.37 2.36 4.82
CA HIS A 11 -18.08 1.57 3.82
C HIS A 11 -18.13 2.31 2.49
N PRO A 12 -18.09 1.61 1.36
CA PRO A 12 -18.29 2.24 0.06
C PRO A 12 -19.69 2.82 -0.05
N SER A 13 -19.81 4.01 -0.66
CA SER A 13 -21.10 4.62 -0.96
C SER A 13 -21.92 3.79 -1.96
N PRO A 14 -23.22 4.06 -2.13
CA PRO A 14 -24.01 3.41 -3.17
C PRO A 14 -23.41 3.56 -4.57
N GLU A 15 -22.90 4.75 -4.90
CA GLU A 15 -22.26 5.05 -6.19
C GLU A 15 -20.94 4.25 -6.36
N MET A 16 -20.17 4.13 -5.31
CA MET A 16 -18.95 3.29 -5.33
C MET A 16 -19.30 1.82 -5.53
N ARG A 17 -20.36 1.31 -4.90
CA ARG A 17 -20.83 -0.07 -5.09
C ARG A 17 -21.30 -0.31 -6.53
N GLU A 18 -21.99 0.66 -7.11
CA GLU A 18 -22.41 0.59 -8.50
C GLU A 18 -21.20 0.60 -9.46
N ALA A 19 -20.23 1.46 -9.21
CA ALA A 19 -18.98 1.51 -9.98
C ALA A 19 -18.22 0.17 -9.90
N ILE A 20 -18.10 -0.43 -8.72
CA ILE A 20 -17.48 -1.76 -8.53
C ILE A 20 -18.23 -2.82 -9.36
N SER A 21 -19.57 -2.82 -9.34
CA SER A 21 -20.36 -3.84 -10.04
C SER A 21 -20.30 -3.71 -11.57
N LYS A 22 -19.97 -2.53 -12.09
CA LYS A 22 -19.89 -2.24 -13.53
C LYS A 22 -18.46 -2.12 -14.04
N ALA A 23 -17.46 -2.26 -13.16
CA ALA A 23 -16.07 -2.11 -13.54
C ALA A 23 -15.69 -3.12 -14.63
N GLN A 24 -15.01 -2.66 -15.64
CA GLN A 24 -14.37 -3.55 -16.60
C GLN A 24 -13.14 -4.16 -15.94
N ILE A 25 -12.99 -5.45 -16.14
CA ILE A 25 -11.88 -6.23 -15.59
C ILE A 25 -11.06 -6.85 -16.71
N GLY A 26 -9.80 -7.07 -16.44
CA GLY A 26 -8.85 -7.74 -17.32
C GLY A 26 -7.74 -8.39 -16.51
N ASP A 27 -6.82 -9.07 -17.19
CA ASP A 27 -5.67 -9.66 -16.52
C ASP A 27 -4.57 -8.62 -16.31
N ASP A 28 -4.32 -8.31 -15.04
CA ASP A 28 -3.31 -7.32 -14.66
C ASP A 28 -1.88 -7.75 -15.01
N VAL A 29 -1.60 -9.05 -15.05
CA VAL A 29 -0.28 -9.58 -15.46
C VAL A 29 0.09 -9.16 -16.88
N PHE A 30 -0.91 -9.06 -17.76
CA PHE A 30 -0.73 -8.60 -19.14
C PHE A 30 -0.99 -7.10 -19.32
N GLY A 31 -1.36 -6.39 -18.24
CA GLY A 31 -1.74 -4.99 -18.31
C GLY A 31 -3.10 -4.75 -19.02
N ASP A 32 -3.95 -5.74 -19.05
CA ASP A 32 -5.23 -5.71 -19.77
C ASP A 32 -6.41 -5.20 -18.91
N ASP A 33 -6.20 -4.99 -17.59
CA ASP A 33 -7.26 -4.45 -16.73
C ASP A 33 -7.41 -2.94 -16.88
N PRO A 34 -8.49 -2.45 -17.53
CA PRO A 34 -8.64 -1.02 -17.78
C PRO A 34 -8.94 -0.22 -16.52
N SER A 35 -9.52 -0.85 -15.49
CA SER A 35 -9.82 -0.18 -14.23
C SER A 35 -8.55 0.05 -13.41
N ILE A 36 -7.65 -0.92 -13.35
CA ILE A 36 -6.35 -0.79 -12.69
C ILE A 36 -5.49 0.22 -13.44
N ASN A 37 -5.39 0.12 -14.76
CA ASN A 37 -4.60 1.05 -15.58
C ASN A 37 -5.05 2.50 -15.36
N THR A 38 -6.37 2.74 -15.37
CA THR A 38 -6.93 4.08 -15.13
C THR A 38 -6.61 4.57 -13.70
N LEU A 39 -6.73 3.71 -12.69
CA LEU A 39 -6.44 4.07 -11.31
C LEU A 39 -4.97 4.48 -11.13
N GLU A 40 -4.04 3.70 -11.68
CA GLU A 40 -2.61 3.97 -11.61
C GLU A 40 -2.25 5.28 -12.32
N GLU A 41 -2.79 5.51 -13.52
CA GLU A 41 -2.59 6.76 -14.25
C GLU A 41 -3.13 7.98 -13.47
N MET A 42 -4.35 7.88 -12.94
CA MET A 42 -4.96 8.95 -12.14
C MET A 42 -4.15 9.24 -10.87
N ALA A 43 -3.69 8.21 -10.18
CA ALA A 43 -2.89 8.36 -8.96
C ALA A 43 -1.54 9.02 -9.28
N ALA A 44 -0.84 8.56 -10.30
CA ALA A 44 0.43 9.13 -10.74
C ALA A 44 0.28 10.61 -11.11
N ASN A 45 -0.71 10.95 -11.94
CA ASN A 45 -0.99 12.32 -12.37
C ASN A 45 -1.34 13.23 -11.19
N LYS A 46 -2.20 12.76 -10.27
CA LYS A 46 -2.63 13.52 -9.10
C LYS A 46 -1.48 13.86 -8.15
N LEU A 47 -0.49 12.99 -8.06
CA LEU A 47 0.67 13.15 -7.19
C LEU A 47 1.91 13.69 -7.92
N GLY A 48 1.83 13.96 -9.23
CA GLY A 48 2.95 14.43 -10.04
C GLY A 48 4.10 13.41 -10.11
N LYS A 49 3.77 12.12 -10.18
CA LYS A 49 4.72 11.01 -10.29
C LYS A 49 4.68 10.38 -11.68
N GLU A 50 5.76 9.72 -12.06
CA GLU A 50 5.84 9.06 -13.37
C GLU A 50 4.90 7.87 -13.47
N LYS A 51 4.79 7.09 -12.39
CA LYS A 51 4.00 5.87 -12.31
C LYS A 51 3.40 5.69 -10.92
N ALA A 52 2.37 4.88 -10.86
CA ALA A 52 1.82 4.31 -9.64
C ALA A 52 1.67 2.81 -9.82
N LEU A 53 1.60 2.08 -8.74
CA LEU A 53 1.39 0.64 -8.71
C LEU A 53 0.22 0.33 -7.78
N PHE A 54 -0.80 -0.34 -8.32
CA PHE A 54 -1.86 -0.89 -7.49
C PHE A 54 -1.36 -2.15 -6.78
N VAL A 55 -1.66 -2.27 -5.49
CA VAL A 55 -1.31 -3.43 -4.67
C VAL A 55 -2.52 -3.93 -3.90
N ALA A 56 -2.56 -5.22 -3.61
CA ALA A 56 -3.70 -5.85 -2.95
C ALA A 56 -3.90 -5.44 -1.48
N SER A 57 -2.86 -4.88 -0.84
CA SER A 57 -2.95 -4.42 0.55
C SER A 57 -1.87 -3.37 0.87
N GLY A 58 -2.08 -2.60 1.95
CA GLY A 58 -1.07 -1.68 2.47
C GLY A 58 0.20 -2.41 2.93
N THR A 59 0.07 -3.60 3.51
CA THR A 59 1.21 -4.45 3.88
C THR A 59 2.05 -4.82 2.67
N MET A 60 1.41 -5.19 1.56
CA MET A 60 2.11 -5.44 0.29
C MET A 60 2.80 -4.16 -0.21
N GLY A 61 2.10 -3.01 -0.16
CA GLY A 61 2.67 -1.73 -0.57
C GLY A 61 3.93 -1.37 0.21
N ASN A 62 3.90 -1.52 1.53
CA ASN A 62 5.06 -1.28 2.38
C ASN A 62 6.21 -2.24 2.05
N LEU A 63 5.91 -3.53 1.92
CA LEU A 63 6.94 -4.53 1.64
C LEU A 63 7.61 -4.30 0.30
N VAL A 64 6.86 -4.11 -0.79
CA VAL A 64 7.47 -3.89 -2.12
C VAL A 64 8.25 -2.60 -2.17
N SER A 65 7.81 -1.54 -1.46
CA SER A 65 8.55 -0.28 -1.35
C SER A 65 9.90 -0.49 -0.68
N ILE A 66 9.94 -1.24 0.43
CA ILE A 66 11.20 -1.55 1.10
C ILE A 66 12.12 -2.37 0.20
N LEU A 67 11.59 -3.42 -0.41
CA LEU A 67 12.38 -4.29 -1.29
C LEU A 67 12.93 -3.56 -2.51
N ALA A 68 12.24 -2.53 -3.00
CA ALA A 68 12.69 -1.71 -4.11
C ALA A 68 13.84 -0.74 -3.73
N HIS A 69 13.97 -0.40 -2.44
CA HIS A 69 14.93 0.58 -1.95
C HIS A 69 16.03 0.01 -1.04
N SER A 70 15.97 -1.28 -0.73
CA SER A 70 16.89 -1.90 0.23
C SER A 70 17.40 -3.24 -0.27
N ASN A 71 18.59 -3.61 0.19
CA ASN A 71 19.22 -4.89 -0.04
C ASN A 71 19.30 -5.67 1.28
N ARG A 72 19.60 -6.97 1.18
CA ARG A 72 19.84 -7.79 2.37
C ARG A 72 21.02 -7.23 3.17
N GLY A 73 20.80 -7.05 4.46
CA GLY A 73 21.80 -6.46 5.37
C GLY A 73 21.65 -4.95 5.57
N ASP A 74 20.81 -4.29 4.80
CA ASP A 74 20.51 -2.86 5.01
C ASP A 74 19.66 -2.68 6.28
N GLU A 75 19.64 -1.46 6.80
CA GLU A 75 18.83 -1.05 7.93
C GLU A 75 17.85 0.04 7.50
N ILE A 76 16.60 -0.07 7.96
CA ILE A 76 15.58 0.97 7.78
C ILE A 76 15.23 1.62 9.11
N ILE A 77 15.11 2.94 9.11
CA ILE A 77 14.66 3.71 10.27
C ILE A 77 13.14 3.82 10.25
N VAL A 78 12.49 3.35 11.31
CA VAL A 78 11.03 3.37 11.43
C VAL A 78 10.59 3.83 12.81
N GLY A 79 9.42 4.43 12.89
CA GLY A 79 8.82 4.73 14.20
C GLY A 79 8.45 3.45 14.95
N ASN A 80 8.68 3.41 16.24
CA ASN A 80 8.36 2.24 17.09
C ASN A 80 6.86 1.92 17.21
N LYS A 81 6.00 2.87 16.78
CA LYS A 81 4.53 2.69 16.69
C LYS A 81 4.06 2.46 15.24
N SER A 82 4.97 2.43 14.25
CA SER A 82 4.60 2.27 12.84
C SER A 82 3.97 0.91 12.57
N HIS A 83 3.05 0.88 11.62
CA HIS A 83 2.33 -0.33 11.20
C HIS A 83 3.29 -1.40 10.70
N ILE A 84 4.26 -1.01 9.89
CA ILE A 84 5.29 -1.87 9.30
C ILE A 84 6.13 -2.62 10.37
N PHE A 85 6.36 -1.98 11.51
CA PHE A 85 7.10 -2.59 12.61
C PHE A 85 6.21 -3.50 13.47
N LYS A 86 4.96 -3.05 13.75
CA LYS A 86 4.09 -3.73 14.72
C LYS A 86 3.20 -4.82 14.14
N TYR A 87 2.71 -4.65 12.91
CA TYR A 87 1.56 -5.42 12.43
C TYR A 87 1.79 -6.18 11.12
N GLU A 88 3.00 -6.11 10.56
CA GLU A 88 3.32 -6.74 9.27
C GLU A 88 4.25 -7.97 9.41
N ALA A 89 4.18 -8.62 10.57
CA ALA A 89 4.86 -9.90 10.86
C ALA A 89 6.38 -9.90 10.57
N GLY A 90 7.04 -8.73 10.63
CA GLY A 90 8.46 -8.61 10.35
C GLY A 90 8.83 -8.87 8.88
N GLY A 91 7.90 -8.61 7.95
CA GLY A 91 8.05 -8.92 6.53
C GLY A 91 9.34 -8.39 5.90
N ALA A 92 9.76 -7.17 6.22
CA ALA A 92 11.00 -6.61 5.71
C ALA A 92 12.24 -7.41 6.13
N SER A 93 12.27 -7.90 7.37
CA SER A 93 13.37 -8.77 7.85
C SER A 93 13.26 -10.18 7.27
N ALA A 94 12.08 -10.78 7.30
CA ALA A 94 11.85 -12.17 6.90
C ALA A 94 12.09 -12.39 5.40
N LEU A 95 11.64 -11.47 4.55
CA LEU A 95 11.69 -11.58 3.10
C LEU A 95 12.83 -10.76 2.49
N GLY A 96 13.03 -9.53 2.98
CA GLY A 96 14.06 -8.63 2.48
C GLY A 96 15.43 -8.79 3.14
N GLY A 97 15.49 -9.39 4.31
CA GLY A 97 16.72 -9.46 5.11
C GLY A 97 17.17 -8.10 5.63
N VAL A 98 16.22 -7.17 5.80
CA VAL A 98 16.43 -5.79 6.24
C VAL A 98 16.26 -5.69 7.75
N ALA A 99 17.16 -4.99 8.43
CA ALA A 99 17.06 -4.74 9.86
C ALA A 99 16.19 -3.52 10.15
N TYR A 100 15.47 -3.55 11.28
CA TYR A 100 14.72 -2.40 11.76
C TYR A 100 15.52 -1.61 12.80
N HIS A 101 15.71 -0.34 12.56
CA HIS A 101 16.14 0.62 13.57
C HIS A 101 14.93 1.45 14.01
N THR A 102 14.45 1.22 15.22
CA THR A 102 13.27 1.93 15.70
C THR A 102 13.65 3.22 16.38
N VAL A 103 12.90 4.27 16.08
CA VAL A 103 12.95 5.58 16.78
C VAL A 103 11.62 5.82 17.46
N GLU A 104 11.63 6.60 18.51
CA GLU A 104 10.41 6.94 19.23
C GLU A 104 9.50 7.82 18.38
N ASN A 105 8.23 7.42 18.25
CA ASN A 105 7.21 8.34 17.74
C ASN A 105 6.91 9.39 18.80
N LYS A 106 7.17 10.65 18.48
CA LYS A 106 6.70 11.78 19.29
C LYS A 106 5.23 12.03 18.93
N ASP A 107 4.42 12.22 19.96
CA ASP A 107 3.00 12.58 19.82
C ASP A 107 2.85 14.03 19.37
#